data_e5c5d3b45796abbde2628067dcbbebd3
#
_entry.id   e5c5d3b45796abbde2628067dcbbebd3
#
_cell.length_a   1.000
_cell.length_b   1.000
_cell.length_c   1.000
_cell.angle_alpha   90.00
_cell.angle_beta   90.00
_cell.angle_gamma   90.00
#
_symmetry.space_group_name_H-M   'P 1'
#
loop_
_entity.id
_entity.type
_entity.pdbx_description
1 polymer ?
#
loop_
_entity_poly.entity_id
_entity_poly.type
_entity_poly.pdbx_seq_one_letter_code
_entity_poly.pdbx_strand_id
1 'polypeptide(L)'
;LYAWSDLPVALVALDATYEVESVRTGSRRLAARALTDQHPAKVLAFHEMLTRVEIPAPSVRSAGTFIKFARTETDYALVTGAARVDLDGRGRIADCRLVLSGAFPRPVRLDDLEAEVRGERPGEALAMSVADKVKDRVQVVRDFRAGVSYRTELCAVAVKRGLLECFEQLSAERTKGAASEGGGGA
;
A
#
# COMPACT_ATOMS: atom_id res chain seq x y z
N LEU A 1 14.03 -6.65 7.93
CA LEU A 1 12.61 -6.47 7.57
C LEU A 1 11.88 -7.78 7.82
N TYR A 2 10.95 -7.76 8.74
CA TYR A 2 10.13 -8.93 9.07
C TYR A 2 8.79 -8.88 8.34
N ALA A 3 8.24 -10.04 8.02
CA ALA A 3 6.97 -10.19 7.33
C ALA A 3 5.78 -9.47 8.00
N TRP A 4 5.89 -9.21 9.29
CA TRP A 4 4.87 -8.53 10.12
C TRP A 4 5.18 -7.06 10.43
N SER A 5 6.21 -6.48 9.81
CA SER A 5 6.55 -5.07 10.00
C SER A 5 5.58 -4.19 9.22
N ASP A 6 4.98 -3.21 9.89
CA ASP A 6 3.99 -2.30 9.32
C ASP A 6 4.63 -1.27 8.37
N LEU A 7 5.76 -0.68 8.80
CA LEU A 7 6.43 0.41 8.07
C LEU A 7 6.82 0.07 6.62
N PRO A 8 7.41 -1.10 6.30
CA PRO A 8 7.74 -1.44 4.92
C PRO A 8 6.53 -1.49 3.99
N VAL A 9 5.38 -1.92 4.51
CA VAL A 9 4.12 -1.99 3.75
C VAL A 9 3.67 -0.59 3.34
N ALA A 10 3.66 0.35 4.29
CA ALA A 10 3.31 1.74 4.05
C ALA A 10 4.30 2.41 3.09
N LEU A 11 5.61 2.21 3.28
CA LEU A 11 6.63 2.83 2.43
C LEU A 11 6.61 2.32 0.99
N VAL A 12 6.28 1.05 0.78
CA VAL A 12 6.09 0.50 -0.58
C VAL A 12 4.84 1.10 -1.24
N ALA A 13 3.73 1.24 -0.50
CA ALA A 13 2.51 1.86 -1.02
C ALA A 13 2.70 3.35 -1.36
N LEU A 14 3.59 4.03 -0.63
CA LEU A 14 3.94 5.43 -0.84
C LEU A 14 5.03 5.63 -1.91
N ASP A 15 5.51 4.57 -2.57
CA ASP A 15 6.64 4.60 -3.51
C ASP A 15 7.90 5.30 -2.92
N ALA A 16 8.14 5.09 -1.62
CA ALA A 16 9.27 5.69 -0.93
C ALA A 16 10.61 5.22 -1.50
N THR A 17 11.62 6.06 -1.34
CA THR A 17 13.01 5.77 -1.71
C THR A 17 13.88 5.81 -0.47
N TYR A 18 14.77 4.85 -0.35
CA TYR A 18 15.82 4.82 0.67
C TYR A 18 17.11 5.40 0.11
N GLU A 19 17.77 6.25 0.88
CA GLU A 19 19.16 6.61 0.68
C GLU A 19 20.04 5.71 1.53
N VAL A 20 21.01 5.10 0.89
CA VAL A 20 21.94 4.15 1.51
C VAL A 20 23.35 4.69 1.32
N GLU A 21 24.09 4.77 2.41
CA GLU A 21 25.45 5.32 2.42
C GLU A 21 26.48 4.29 2.89
N SER A 22 27.68 4.45 2.36
CA SER A 22 28.84 3.67 2.75
C SER A 22 30.12 4.48 2.58
N VAL A 23 31.02 4.38 3.54
CA VAL A 23 32.36 4.98 3.43
C VAL A 23 33.22 4.37 2.30
N ARG A 24 32.83 3.20 1.77
CA ARG A 24 33.57 2.49 0.72
C ARG A 24 33.04 2.81 -0.68
N THR A 25 31.72 2.93 -0.84
CA THR A 25 31.06 3.02 -2.15
C THR A 25 30.28 4.31 -2.34
N GLY A 26 30.27 5.20 -1.35
CA GLY A 26 29.49 6.44 -1.40
C GLY A 26 28.00 6.21 -1.14
N SER A 27 27.16 7.09 -1.67
CA SER A 27 25.70 7.08 -1.50
C SER A 27 25.02 6.50 -2.75
N ARG A 28 23.91 5.77 -2.55
CA ARG A 28 23.00 5.31 -3.61
C ARG A 28 21.56 5.30 -3.15
N ARG A 29 20.64 5.31 -4.09
CA ARG A 29 19.20 5.31 -3.84
C ARG A 29 18.58 3.95 -4.22
N LEU A 30 17.62 3.50 -3.41
CA LEU A 30 16.87 2.27 -3.62
C LEU A 30 15.39 2.55 -3.44
N ALA A 31 14.55 2.05 -4.35
CA ALA A 31 13.12 2.02 -4.10
C ALA A 31 12.83 1.18 -2.84
N ALA A 32 11.86 1.60 -2.01
CA ALA A 32 11.46 0.85 -0.81
C ALA A 32 11.12 -0.62 -1.15
N ARG A 33 10.50 -0.83 -2.30
CA ARG A 33 10.16 -2.15 -2.83
C ARG A 33 11.37 -3.08 -2.97
N ALA A 34 12.56 -2.57 -3.31
CA ALA A 34 13.75 -3.41 -3.49
C ALA A 34 14.10 -4.22 -2.23
N LEU A 35 13.84 -3.65 -1.02
CA LEU A 35 14.07 -4.34 0.24
C LEU A 35 12.95 -5.29 0.65
N THR A 36 11.82 -5.29 -0.06
CA THR A 36 10.71 -6.22 0.17
C THR A 36 10.64 -7.31 -0.89
N ASP A 37 11.01 -7.03 -2.13
CA ASP A 37 11.06 -8.02 -3.22
C ASP A 37 12.18 -9.06 -3.00
N GLN A 38 13.26 -8.66 -2.33
CA GLN A 38 14.38 -9.54 -1.99
C GLN A 38 14.72 -9.44 -0.50
N HIS A 39 15.43 -10.45 0.01
CA HIS A 39 15.95 -10.38 1.38
C HIS A 39 16.95 -9.22 1.49
N PRO A 40 16.85 -8.34 2.52
CA PRO A 40 17.70 -7.16 2.65
C PRO A 40 19.21 -7.44 2.52
N ALA A 41 19.69 -8.56 3.04
CA ALA A 41 21.11 -8.95 2.92
C ALA A 41 21.56 -9.27 1.49
N LYS A 42 20.62 -9.39 0.52
CA LYS A 42 20.96 -9.51 -0.91
C LYS A 42 21.01 -8.16 -1.62
N VAL A 43 20.41 -7.14 -1.00
CA VAL A 43 20.27 -5.79 -1.57
C VAL A 43 21.26 -4.82 -0.93
N LEU A 44 21.48 -4.93 0.38
CA LEU A 44 22.40 -4.11 1.15
C LEU A 44 23.69 -4.87 1.44
N ALA A 45 24.82 -4.25 1.16
CA ALA A 45 26.11 -4.78 1.56
C ALA A 45 26.33 -4.55 3.08
N PHE A 46 27.17 -5.38 3.69
CA PHE A 46 27.45 -5.32 5.14
C PHE A 46 27.95 -3.93 5.63
N HIS A 47 28.60 -3.18 4.75
CA HIS A 47 29.16 -1.86 5.05
C HIS A 47 28.26 -0.70 4.62
N GLU A 48 27.03 -0.99 4.23
CA GLU A 48 26.01 0.00 3.86
C GLU A 48 25.03 0.22 4.98
N MET A 49 24.60 1.46 5.16
CA MET A 49 23.60 1.88 6.13
C MET A 49 22.52 2.71 5.47
N LEU A 50 21.26 2.43 5.81
CA LEU A 50 20.12 3.25 5.41
C LEU A 50 20.13 4.52 6.27
N THR A 51 20.29 5.67 5.62
CA THR A 51 20.46 6.98 6.31
C THR A 51 19.24 7.87 6.15
N ARG A 52 18.45 7.69 5.08
CA ARG A 52 17.28 8.53 4.84
C ARG A 52 16.16 7.72 4.16
N VAL A 53 14.94 8.14 4.45
CA VAL A 53 13.72 7.71 3.73
C VAL A 53 13.11 8.95 3.10
N GLU A 54 12.91 8.91 1.80
CA GLU A 54 12.23 9.96 1.05
C GLU A 54 10.88 9.45 0.59
N ILE A 55 9.83 10.18 0.91
CA ILE A 55 8.47 9.91 0.47
C ILE A 55 8.12 10.98 -0.57
N PRO A 56 7.75 10.60 -1.81
CA PRO A 56 7.36 11.58 -2.81
C PRO A 56 6.10 12.34 -2.36
N ALA A 57 6.03 13.62 -2.72
CA ALA A 57 4.83 14.40 -2.47
C ALA A 57 3.63 13.72 -3.18
N PRO A 58 2.47 13.61 -2.52
CA PRO A 58 1.28 13.06 -3.14
C PRO A 58 0.81 13.91 -4.30
N SER A 59 0.11 13.32 -5.25
CA SER A 59 -0.63 14.08 -6.26
C SER A 59 -1.73 14.92 -5.60
N VAL A 60 -2.22 15.95 -6.30
CA VAL A 60 -3.27 16.86 -5.77
C VAL A 60 -4.53 16.10 -5.34
N ARG A 61 -4.80 14.95 -5.96
CA ARG A 61 -5.96 14.10 -5.67
C ARG A 61 -5.50 12.71 -5.34
N SER A 62 -4.92 12.56 -4.17
CA SER A 62 -4.35 11.31 -3.66
C SER A 62 -4.94 10.97 -2.30
N ALA A 63 -5.30 9.72 -2.09
CA ALA A 63 -5.69 9.20 -0.78
C ALA A 63 -4.92 7.93 -0.47
N GLY A 64 -4.64 7.70 0.80
CA GLY A 64 -3.96 6.51 1.27
C GLY A 64 -4.54 5.97 2.57
N THR A 65 -4.51 4.66 2.73
CA THR A 65 -4.98 3.98 3.93
C THR A 65 -4.02 2.88 4.37
N PHE A 66 -4.12 2.54 5.65
CA PHE A 66 -3.39 1.44 6.25
C PHE A 66 -4.32 0.60 7.13
N ILE A 67 -4.50 -0.65 6.76
CA ILE A 67 -5.38 -1.59 7.45
C ILE A 67 -4.53 -2.63 8.18
N LYS A 68 -4.80 -2.86 9.47
CA LYS A 68 -4.11 -3.86 10.27
C LYS A 68 -5.14 -4.78 10.95
N PHE A 69 -5.00 -6.07 10.70
CA PHE A 69 -5.72 -7.11 11.43
C PHE A 69 -4.76 -7.80 12.38
N ALA A 70 -5.02 -7.70 13.67
CA ALA A 70 -4.28 -8.33 14.74
C ALA A 70 -5.25 -8.85 15.80
N ARG A 71 -4.80 -9.73 16.71
CA ARG A 71 -5.62 -10.21 17.82
C ARG A 71 -5.82 -9.15 18.89
N THR A 72 -4.78 -8.34 19.11
CA THR A 72 -4.81 -7.16 20.00
C THR A 72 -4.07 -6.01 19.29
N GLU A 73 -4.24 -4.78 19.77
CA GLU A 73 -3.59 -3.59 19.17
C GLU A 73 -2.06 -3.68 19.13
N THR A 74 -1.46 -4.33 20.13
CA THR A 74 0.01 -4.45 20.28
C THR A 74 0.57 -5.71 19.64
N ASP A 75 -0.29 -6.61 19.12
CA ASP A 75 0.14 -7.88 18.56
C ASP A 75 0.71 -7.69 17.13
N TYR A 76 1.52 -8.65 16.72
CA TYR A 76 1.93 -8.75 15.33
C TYR A 76 0.73 -9.00 14.43
N ALA A 77 0.70 -8.32 13.29
CA ALA A 77 -0.41 -8.45 12.37
C ALA A 77 -0.59 -9.87 11.85
N LEU A 78 -1.82 -10.31 11.74
CA LEU A 78 -2.22 -11.47 10.95
C LEU A 78 -2.17 -11.14 9.47
N VAL A 79 -2.64 -9.94 9.12
CA VAL A 79 -2.58 -9.33 7.80
C VAL A 79 -2.47 -7.81 7.99
N THR A 80 -1.60 -7.18 7.20
CA THR A 80 -1.62 -5.74 6.97
C THR A 80 -1.87 -5.47 5.49
N GLY A 81 -2.59 -4.39 5.22
CA GLY A 81 -2.79 -3.87 3.88
C GLY A 81 -2.54 -2.36 3.84
N ALA A 82 -1.86 -1.88 2.81
CA ALA A 82 -1.82 -0.47 2.49
C ALA A 82 -2.35 -0.26 1.07
N ALA A 83 -3.16 0.79 0.92
CA ALA A 83 -3.65 1.22 -0.38
C ALA A 83 -3.33 2.71 -0.58
N ARG A 84 -2.96 3.09 -1.81
CA ARG A 84 -2.92 4.48 -2.28
C ARG A 84 -3.63 4.55 -3.60
N VAL A 85 -4.45 5.57 -3.79
CA VAL A 85 -5.19 5.84 -5.02
C VAL A 85 -4.99 7.29 -5.41
N ASP A 86 -4.55 7.50 -6.63
CA ASP A 86 -4.41 8.81 -7.25
C ASP A 86 -5.45 8.95 -8.37
N LEU A 87 -6.16 10.07 -8.43
CA LEU A 87 -7.14 10.33 -9.48
C LEU A 87 -6.63 11.35 -10.51
N ASP A 88 -7.01 11.13 -11.76
CA ASP A 88 -6.83 12.11 -12.84
C ASP A 88 -7.86 13.27 -12.76
N GLY A 89 -7.71 14.25 -13.66
CA GLY A 89 -8.62 15.38 -13.76
C GLY A 89 -10.07 15.01 -14.13
N ARG A 90 -10.31 13.78 -14.63
CA ARG A 90 -11.62 13.26 -14.99
C ARG A 90 -12.26 12.42 -13.89
N GLY A 91 -11.56 12.24 -12.75
CA GLY A 91 -12.00 11.43 -11.62
C GLY A 91 -11.88 9.92 -11.84
N ARG A 92 -10.99 9.49 -12.73
CA ARG A 92 -10.60 8.10 -12.91
C ARG A 92 -9.32 7.80 -12.16
N ILE A 93 -9.09 6.57 -11.82
CA ILE A 93 -7.88 6.11 -11.15
C ILE A 93 -6.70 6.25 -12.12
N ALA A 94 -5.83 7.24 -11.88
CA ALA A 94 -4.60 7.44 -12.63
C ALA A 94 -3.52 6.46 -12.17
N ASP A 95 -3.44 6.24 -10.86
CA ASP A 95 -2.52 5.29 -10.26
C ASP A 95 -3.12 4.64 -9.00
N CYS A 96 -2.68 3.42 -8.72
CA CYS A 96 -3.09 2.66 -7.55
C CYS A 96 -1.91 1.86 -7.02
N ARG A 97 -1.82 1.74 -5.70
CA ARG A 97 -0.86 0.89 -5.01
C ARG A 97 -1.60 0.03 -3.99
N LEU A 98 -1.39 -1.27 -4.07
CA LEU A 98 -1.98 -2.26 -3.18
C LEU A 98 -0.88 -3.16 -2.64
N VAL A 99 -0.61 -3.08 -1.36
CA VAL A 99 0.45 -3.84 -0.70
C VAL A 99 -0.11 -4.62 0.47
N LEU A 100 0.20 -5.90 0.54
CA LEU A 100 -0.19 -6.79 1.62
C LEU A 100 1.03 -7.35 2.35
N SER A 101 0.91 -7.62 3.64
CA SER A 101 1.91 -8.31 4.46
C SER A 101 1.26 -9.07 5.62
N GLY A 102 2.10 -9.60 6.52
CA GLY A 102 1.67 -10.39 7.68
C GLY A 102 1.37 -11.84 7.32
N ALA A 103 0.68 -12.09 6.22
CA ALA A 103 0.30 -13.42 5.73
C ALA A 103 1.35 -14.07 4.80
N PHE A 104 2.44 -13.39 4.50
CA PHE A 104 3.46 -13.79 3.53
C PHE A 104 4.85 -13.75 4.18
N PRO A 105 5.87 -14.39 3.58
CA PRO A 105 7.25 -14.27 4.07
C PRO A 105 7.81 -12.84 3.97
N ARG A 106 7.23 -12.03 3.09
CA ARG A 106 7.61 -10.63 2.81
C ARG A 106 6.38 -9.85 2.39
N PRO A 107 6.39 -8.50 2.48
CA PRO A 107 5.36 -7.67 1.84
C PRO A 107 5.23 -8.01 0.35
N VAL A 108 4.01 -8.06 -0.14
CA VAL A 108 3.66 -8.37 -1.53
C VAL A 108 2.88 -7.21 -2.11
N ARG A 109 3.32 -6.71 -3.26
CA ARG A 109 2.60 -5.72 -4.03
C ARG A 109 1.75 -6.43 -5.10
N LEU A 110 0.52 -6.00 -5.27
CA LEU A 110 -0.44 -6.61 -6.17
C LEU A 110 -0.47 -5.91 -7.54
N ASP A 111 0.69 -5.88 -8.23
CA ASP A 111 0.92 -5.12 -9.46
C ASP A 111 -0.11 -5.41 -10.57
N ASP A 112 -0.54 -6.64 -10.71
CA ASP A 112 -1.53 -7.06 -11.70
C ASP A 112 -2.92 -6.48 -11.39
N LEU A 113 -3.35 -6.49 -10.13
CA LEU A 113 -4.61 -5.88 -9.71
C LEU A 113 -4.54 -4.34 -9.78
N GLU A 114 -3.40 -3.74 -9.46
CA GLU A 114 -3.17 -2.30 -9.63
C GLU A 114 -3.34 -1.89 -11.11
N ALA A 115 -2.82 -2.70 -12.04
CA ALA A 115 -2.95 -2.43 -13.47
C ALA A 115 -4.42 -2.54 -13.94
N GLU A 116 -5.19 -3.47 -13.39
CA GLU A 116 -6.60 -3.66 -13.74
C GLU A 116 -7.49 -2.49 -13.31
N VAL A 117 -7.17 -1.80 -12.22
CA VAL A 117 -8.00 -0.69 -11.73
C VAL A 117 -7.66 0.66 -12.36
N ARG A 118 -6.53 0.78 -13.05
CA ARG A 118 -6.17 2.03 -13.74
C ARG A 118 -7.15 2.36 -14.85
N GLY A 119 -7.57 3.62 -14.91
CA GLY A 119 -8.57 4.11 -15.84
C GLY A 119 -10.02 3.86 -15.42
N GLU A 120 -10.25 3.04 -14.38
CA GLU A 120 -11.58 2.80 -13.84
C GLU A 120 -12.05 3.96 -12.96
N ARG A 121 -13.36 4.03 -12.71
CA ARG A 121 -13.94 4.98 -11.76
C ARG A 121 -13.98 4.36 -10.37
N PRO A 122 -13.59 5.13 -9.31
CA PRO A 122 -13.79 4.69 -7.93
C PRO A 122 -15.25 4.30 -7.66
N GLY A 123 -15.44 3.18 -6.96
CA GLY A 123 -16.77 2.73 -6.59
C GLY A 123 -16.75 1.39 -5.86
N GLU A 124 -17.82 1.11 -5.10
CA GLU A 124 -17.92 -0.10 -4.30
C GLU A 124 -17.82 -1.39 -5.15
N ALA A 125 -18.47 -1.41 -6.30
CA ALA A 125 -18.43 -2.56 -7.20
C ALA A 125 -17.00 -2.89 -7.66
N LEU A 126 -16.18 -1.85 -7.94
CA LEU A 126 -14.77 -2.03 -8.28
C LEU A 126 -13.99 -2.60 -7.09
N ALA A 127 -14.16 -2.03 -5.89
CA ALA A 127 -13.48 -2.50 -4.69
C ALA A 127 -13.83 -3.97 -4.38
N MET A 128 -15.08 -4.38 -4.55
CA MET A 128 -15.52 -5.75 -4.39
C MET A 128 -14.89 -6.69 -5.42
N SER A 129 -14.94 -6.31 -6.71
CA SER A 129 -14.35 -7.10 -7.79
C SER A 129 -12.83 -7.33 -7.59
N VAL A 130 -12.10 -6.30 -7.17
CA VAL A 130 -10.67 -6.43 -6.88
C VAL A 130 -10.44 -7.35 -5.67
N ALA A 131 -11.21 -7.20 -4.60
CA ALA A 131 -11.10 -8.02 -3.41
C ALA A 131 -11.34 -9.52 -3.69
N ASP A 132 -12.32 -9.85 -4.50
CA ASP A 132 -12.59 -11.25 -4.88
C ASP A 132 -11.38 -11.86 -5.62
N LYS A 133 -10.78 -11.11 -6.53
CA LYS A 133 -9.58 -11.55 -7.26
C LYS A 133 -8.34 -11.72 -6.38
N VAL A 134 -8.25 -11.01 -5.26
CA VAL A 134 -7.12 -11.15 -4.30
C VAL A 134 -6.97 -12.60 -3.84
N LYS A 135 -8.08 -13.30 -3.57
CA LYS A 135 -8.06 -14.68 -3.07
C LYS A 135 -7.33 -15.65 -3.99
N ASP A 136 -7.43 -15.43 -5.30
CA ASP A 136 -6.81 -16.27 -6.31
C ASP A 136 -5.34 -15.88 -6.60
N ARG A 137 -4.94 -14.68 -6.18
CA ARG A 137 -3.60 -14.10 -6.48
C ARG A 137 -2.62 -14.24 -5.31
N VAL A 138 -3.10 -14.46 -4.09
CA VAL A 138 -2.25 -14.51 -2.91
C VAL A 138 -1.94 -15.94 -2.47
N GLN A 139 -0.67 -16.19 -2.16
CA GLN A 139 -0.21 -17.45 -1.59
C GLN A 139 0.12 -17.25 -0.11
N VAL A 140 -0.89 -17.40 0.73
CA VAL A 140 -0.78 -17.23 2.18
C VAL A 140 0.01 -18.37 2.79
N VAL A 141 1.02 -18.06 3.61
CA VAL A 141 1.77 -19.06 4.34
C VAL A 141 1.07 -19.46 5.64
N ARG A 142 1.16 -20.75 5.97
CA ARG A 142 0.63 -21.27 7.24
C ARG A 142 1.49 -20.80 8.41
N ASP A 143 0.85 -20.31 9.47
CA ASP A 143 1.52 -20.11 10.74
C ASP A 143 0.56 -20.48 11.91
N PHE A 144 1.10 -20.47 13.15
CA PHE A 144 0.34 -20.89 14.34
C PHE A 144 -0.72 -19.88 14.79
N ARG A 145 -0.69 -18.64 14.28
CA ARG A 145 -1.56 -17.54 14.71
C ARG A 145 -2.97 -17.63 14.12
N ALA A 146 -3.06 -18.07 12.85
CA ALA A 146 -4.35 -18.23 12.17
C ALA A 146 -4.23 -19.17 10.96
N GLY A 147 -5.35 -19.80 10.59
CA GLY A 147 -5.45 -20.66 9.42
C GLY A 147 -5.29 -19.92 8.10
N VAL A 148 -4.82 -20.65 7.06
CA VAL A 148 -4.59 -20.09 5.71
C VAL A 148 -5.87 -19.48 5.15
N SER A 149 -7.00 -20.21 5.16
CA SER A 149 -8.28 -19.75 4.62
C SER A 149 -8.73 -18.42 5.24
N TYR A 150 -8.68 -18.33 6.58
CA TYR A 150 -9.04 -17.11 7.29
C TYR A 150 -8.15 -15.92 6.91
N ARG A 151 -6.84 -16.12 6.80
CA ARG A 151 -5.90 -15.06 6.42
C ARG A 151 -6.05 -14.66 4.96
N THR A 152 -6.42 -15.60 4.06
CA THR A 152 -6.77 -15.28 2.68
C THR A 152 -7.99 -14.37 2.60
N GLU A 153 -9.04 -14.66 3.39
CA GLU A 153 -10.21 -13.77 3.51
C GLU A 153 -9.82 -12.40 4.07
N LEU A 154 -8.96 -12.35 5.10
CA LEU A 154 -8.48 -11.08 5.64
C LEU A 154 -7.70 -10.25 4.60
N CYS A 155 -6.94 -10.88 3.70
CA CYS A 155 -6.26 -10.19 2.60
C CYS A 155 -7.28 -9.50 1.67
N ALA A 156 -8.33 -10.21 1.27
CA ALA A 156 -9.40 -9.65 0.45
C ALA A 156 -10.13 -8.50 1.15
N VAL A 157 -10.44 -8.67 2.44
CA VAL A 157 -11.08 -7.63 3.26
C VAL A 157 -10.18 -6.41 3.43
N ALA A 158 -8.86 -6.61 3.62
CA ALA A 158 -7.90 -5.50 3.72
C ALA A 158 -7.88 -4.65 2.44
N VAL A 159 -7.83 -5.29 1.27
CA VAL A 159 -7.85 -4.59 -0.02
C VAL A 159 -9.18 -3.88 -0.24
N LYS A 160 -10.32 -4.56 0.02
CA LYS A 160 -11.64 -3.94 -0.10
C LYS A 160 -11.76 -2.69 0.75
N ARG A 161 -11.47 -2.80 2.06
CA ARG A 161 -11.56 -1.66 2.99
C ARG A 161 -10.61 -0.55 2.61
N GLY A 162 -9.35 -0.88 2.27
CA GLY A 162 -8.36 0.10 1.84
C GLY A 162 -8.82 0.90 0.63
N LEU A 163 -9.37 0.24 -0.40
CA LEU A 163 -9.91 0.93 -1.58
C LEU A 163 -11.12 1.80 -1.24
N LEU A 164 -12.08 1.28 -0.46
CA LEU A 164 -13.28 2.03 -0.08
C LEU A 164 -12.93 3.29 0.72
N GLU A 165 -12.04 3.18 1.72
CA GLU A 165 -11.59 4.33 2.51
C GLU A 165 -10.87 5.37 1.63
N CYS A 166 -10.01 4.95 0.68
CA CYS A 166 -9.41 5.88 -0.29
C CYS A 166 -10.49 6.59 -1.14
N PHE A 167 -11.50 5.85 -1.63
CA PHE A 167 -12.55 6.42 -2.46
C PHE A 167 -13.43 7.41 -1.69
N GLU A 168 -13.72 7.13 -0.41
CA GLU A 168 -14.44 8.05 0.47
C GLU A 168 -13.66 9.34 0.72
N GLN A 169 -12.37 9.26 1.04
CA GLN A 169 -11.50 10.42 1.23
C GLN A 169 -11.48 11.32 -0.02
N LEU A 170 -11.27 10.72 -1.19
CA LEU A 170 -11.22 11.43 -2.48
C LEU A 170 -12.56 12.07 -2.87
N SER A 171 -13.68 11.47 -2.48
CA SER A 171 -15.01 12.02 -2.72
C SER A 171 -15.32 13.19 -1.78
N ALA A 172 -14.92 13.11 -0.51
CA ALA A 172 -15.10 14.16 0.48
C ALA A 172 -14.30 15.44 0.15
N GLU A 173 -13.07 15.26 -0.37
CA GLU A 173 -12.25 16.40 -0.83
C GLU A 173 -12.88 17.12 -2.00
N ARG A 174 -13.50 16.42 -2.94
CA ARG A 174 -14.23 17.01 -4.07
C ARG A 174 -15.37 17.88 -3.62
N THR A 175 -16.11 17.48 -2.60
CA THR A 175 -17.25 18.24 -2.06
C THR A 175 -16.78 19.52 -1.37
N LYS A 176 -15.66 19.46 -0.64
CA LYS A 176 -15.07 20.65 0.02
C LYS A 176 -14.52 21.66 -1.00
N GLY A 177 -13.84 21.20 -2.05
CA GLY A 177 -13.33 22.07 -3.13
C GLY A 177 -14.46 22.82 -3.88
N ALA A 178 -15.54 22.12 -4.22
CA ALA A 178 -16.70 22.70 -4.89
C ALA A 178 -17.44 23.74 -4.02
N ALA A 179 -17.47 23.55 -2.70
CA ALA A 179 -18.09 24.50 -1.77
C ALA A 179 -17.27 25.80 -1.59
N SER A 180 -15.95 25.75 -1.74
CA SER A 180 -15.06 26.90 -1.63
C SER A 180 -15.07 27.81 -2.87
N GLU A 181 -15.36 27.24 -4.06
CA GLU A 181 -15.45 28.03 -5.32
C GLU A 181 -16.83 28.71 -5.51
N GLY A 182 -17.89 28.20 -4.85
CA GLY A 182 -19.24 28.77 -4.95
C GLY A 182 -19.52 29.94 -4.03
N GLY A 183 -18.63 30.33 -3.11
CA GLY A 183 -18.82 31.37 -2.09
C GLY A 183 -18.28 32.76 -2.44
N GLY A 184 -17.77 32.99 -3.65
CA GLY A 184 -17.09 34.23 -4.06
C GLY A 184 -17.88 35.17 -5.00
N GLY A 185 -19.21 35.10 -4.99
CA GLY A 185 -20.07 35.92 -5.87
C GLY A 185 -21.24 36.57 -5.12
N ALA A 186 -20.96 37.61 -4.39
CA ALA A 186 -21.99 38.55 -3.95
C ALA A 186 -21.38 39.95 -3.79
#